data_ab4fc0bc280e6fd1ae56be8e5a346e10
#
_entry.id   ab4fc0bc280e6fd1ae56be8e5a346e10
#
_cell.length_a   1.000
_cell.length_b   1.000
_cell.length_c   1.000
_cell.angle_alpha   90.00
_cell.angle_beta   90.00
_cell.angle_gamma   90.00
#
_symmetry.space_group_name_H-M   'P 1'
#
loop_
_entity.id
_entity.type
_entity.pdbx_description
1 polymer ?
#
loop_
_entity_poly.entity_id
_entity_poly.type
_entity_poly.pdbx_seq_one_letter_code
_entity_poly.pdbx_strand_id
1 'polypeptide(L)'
;MKLADKVQAWLCDQEWDDKVTLDEENQESSVSLFFTIKNQAFKVWLETDEKRDMLKIYLYAPFYALSTKLTDCAILFNHINTCSNWGSITCKDEKGAIRWRHSIDFEGTDPSIATIDNAFNVGANLFEHWFEEITSVALTQTTAKEIIAQCNATSEPEDIEEFDVNKTPKGCQLASKTVH
;
A
#
# COMPACT_ATOMS: atom_id res chain seq x y z
N MET A 1 7.40 -1.12 -23.90
CA MET A 1 6.65 0.17 -23.74
C MET A 1 7.14 0.78 -22.46
N LYS A 2 7.38 2.11 -22.40
CA LYS A 2 7.86 2.77 -21.17
C LYS A 2 6.82 2.65 -20.05
N LEU A 3 7.28 2.67 -18.79
CA LEU A 3 6.37 2.67 -17.63
C LEU A 3 5.43 3.88 -17.62
N ALA A 4 5.93 5.05 -18.04
CA ALA A 4 5.13 6.26 -18.22
C ALA A 4 3.93 6.03 -19.16
N ASP A 5 4.13 5.32 -20.29
CA ASP A 5 3.07 5.00 -21.25
C ASP A 5 2.04 4.04 -20.61
N LYS A 6 2.51 3.08 -19.78
CA LYS A 6 1.64 2.16 -19.05
C LYS A 6 0.78 2.88 -18.01
N VAL A 7 1.37 3.81 -17.26
CA VAL A 7 0.64 4.65 -16.31
C VAL A 7 -0.40 5.52 -17.04
N GLN A 8 -0.02 6.14 -18.17
CA GLN A 8 -0.97 6.92 -18.96
C GLN A 8 -2.12 6.06 -19.51
N ALA A 9 -1.83 4.84 -19.98
CA ALA A 9 -2.85 3.90 -20.45
C ALA A 9 -3.79 3.48 -19.31
N TRP A 10 -3.26 3.27 -18.09
CA TRP A 10 -4.07 2.98 -16.90
C TRP A 10 -4.99 4.16 -16.54
N LEU A 11 -4.49 5.41 -16.57
CA LEU A 11 -5.32 6.59 -16.34
C LEU A 11 -6.48 6.66 -17.33
N CYS A 12 -6.22 6.40 -18.61
CA CYS A 12 -7.25 6.36 -19.65
C CYS A 12 -8.27 5.23 -19.41
N ASP A 13 -7.83 4.06 -18.96
CA ASP A 13 -8.71 2.92 -18.64
C ASP A 13 -9.63 3.23 -17.44
N GLN A 14 -9.15 4.04 -16.50
CA GLN A 14 -9.91 4.53 -15.35
C GLN A 14 -10.78 5.77 -15.68
N GLU A 15 -10.82 6.21 -16.94
CA GLU A 15 -11.54 7.41 -17.39
C GLU A 15 -11.06 8.71 -16.69
N TRP A 16 -9.76 8.78 -16.31
CA TRP A 16 -9.15 9.96 -15.72
C TRP A 16 -8.43 10.81 -16.77
N ASP A 17 -8.71 12.14 -16.76
CA ASP A 17 -8.18 13.10 -17.74
C ASP A 17 -6.74 13.57 -17.41
N ASP A 18 -6.18 13.14 -16.28
CA ASP A 18 -4.85 13.52 -15.83
C ASP A 18 -3.76 13.05 -16.80
N LYS A 19 -2.70 13.85 -16.91
CA LYS A 19 -1.59 13.57 -17.83
C LYS A 19 -0.31 13.32 -17.10
N VAL A 20 0.40 12.28 -17.54
CA VAL A 20 1.76 12.00 -17.07
C VAL A 20 2.71 13.08 -17.59
N THR A 21 3.44 13.69 -16.66
CA THR A 21 4.51 14.66 -16.96
C THR A 21 5.83 13.92 -17.05
N LEU A 22 6.56 14.13 -18.15
CA LEU A 22 7.86 13.48 -18.41
C LEU A 22 8.99 14.43 -18.03
N ASP A 23 9.98 13.89 -17.34
CA ASP A 23 11.32 14.47 -17.17
C ASP A 23 12.30 13.63 -18.01
N GLU A 24 12.54 14.09 -19.25
CA GLU A 24 13.39 13.38 -20.21
C GLU A 24 14.85 13.32 -19.77
N GLU A 25 15.35 14.34 -19.06
CA GLU A 25 16.72 14.43 -18.60
C GLU A 25 17.01 13.33 -17.55
N ASN A 26 16.11 13.17 -16.59
CA ASN A 26 16.25 12.18 -15.54
C ASN A 26 15.67 10.81 -15.93
N GLN A 27 14.92 10.70 -17.02
CA GLN A 27 14.16 9.53 -17.42
C GLN A 27 13.17 9.10 -16.33
N GLU A 28 12.50 10.08 -15.74
CA GLU A 28 11.46 9.93 -14.75
C GLU A 28 10.15 10.49 -15.26
N SER A 29 9.06 10.05 -14.70
CA SER A 29 7.79 10.69 -14.93
C SER A 29 6.94 10.75 -13.67
N SER A 30 5.97 11.64 -13.66
CA SER A 30 5.02 11.69 -12.55
C SER A 30 3.64 12.14 -12.99
N VAL A 31 2.64 11.76 -12.19
CA VAL A 31 1.29 12.28 -12.29
C VAL A 31 0.71 12.47 -10.90
N SER A 32 -0.11 13.50 -10.75
CA SER A 32 -0.83 13.80 -9.50
C SER A 32 -2.30 13.97 -9.80
N LEU A 33 -3.14 13.26 -9.07
CA LEU A 33 -4.59 13.31 -9.18
C LEU A 33 -5.24 13.21 -7.80
N PHE A 34 -6.57 13.32 -7.75
CA PHE A 34 -7.35 13.11 -6.54
C PHE A 34 -8.29 11.92 -6.72
N PHE A 35 -8.36 11.09 -5.68
CA PHE A 35 -9.25 9.94 -5.61
C PHE A 35 -10.11 10.01 -4.36
N THR A 36 -11.39 9.65 -4.46
CA THR A 36 -12.32 9.76 -3.34
C THR A 36 -12.41 8.45 -2.56
N ILE A 37 -12.10 8.51 -1.26
CA ILE A 37 -12.28 7.40 -0.31
C ILE A 37 -13.11 7.94 0.86
N LYS A 38 -14.19 7.24 1.28
CA LYS A 38 -15.07 7.69 2.38
C LYS A 38 -15.53 9.15 2.24
N ASN A 39 -15.89 9.57 1.01
CA ASN A 39 -16.25 10.94 0.68
C ASN A 39 -15.16 12.00 0.97
N GLN A 40 -13.90 11.60 1.06
CA GLN A 40 -12.75 12.47 1.24
C GLN A 40 -11.81 12.38 0.04
N ALA A 41 -11.25 13.53 -0.39
CA ALA A 41 -10.36 13.61 -1.53
C ALA A 41 -8.91 13.29 -1.11
N PHE A 42 -8.44 12.10 -1.42
CA PHE A 42 -7.05 11.68 -1.23
C PHE A 42 -6.21 12.15 -2.41
N LYS A 43 -5.03 12.71 -2.13
CA LYS A 43 -4.06 13.01 -3.19
C LYS A 43 -3.32 11.74 -3.54
N VAL A 44 -3.37 11.39 -4.82
CA VAL A 44 -2.59 10.30 -5.42
C VAL A 44 -1.38 10.90 -6.13
N TRP A 45 -0.23 10.28 -5.98
CA TRP A 45 0.98 10.63 -6.69
C TRP A 45 1.65 9.34 -7.18
N LEU A 46 1.87 9.25 -8.49
CA LEU A 46 2.63 8.16 -9.10
C LEU A 46 3.93 8.73 -9.68
N GLU A 47 5.00 7.99 -9.51
CA GLU A 47 6.31 8.28 -10.11
C GLU A 47 6.82 7.04 -10.82
N THR A 48 7.39 7.20 -12.02
CA THR A 48 8.15 6.15 -12.70
C THR A 48 9.62 6.55 -12.77
N ASP A 49 10.49 5.57 -12.65
CA ASP A 49 11.92 5.67 -12.91
C ASP A 49 12.24 4.65 -14.02
N GLU A 50 12.38 5.14 -15.26
CA GLU A 50 12.59 4.30 -16.44
C GLU A 50 13.99 3.68 -16.47
N LYS A 51 14.97 4.25 -15.71
CA LYS A 51 16.32 3.68 -15.60
C LYS A 51 16.36 2.43 -14.74
N ARG A 52 15.41 2.33 -13.79
CA ARG A 52 15.33 1.26 -12.81
C ARG A 52 14.09 0.39 -13.01
N ASP A 53 13.31 0.64 -14.05
CA ASP A 53 12.01 -0.01 -14.28
C ASP A 53 11.11 -0.02 -13.03
N MET A 54 11.09 1.10 -12.28
CA MET A 54 10.42 1.19 -10.99
C MET A 54 9.19 2.11 -11.06
N LEU A 55 8.07 1.63 -10.51
CA LEU A 55 6.88 2.43 -10.25
C LEU A 55 6.72 2.65 -8.74
N LYS A 56 6.45 3.89 -8.35
CA LYS A 56 6.12 4.27 -6.97
C LYS A 56 4.72 4.88 -6.93
N ILE A 57 3.91 4.39 -6.01
CA ILE A 57 2.54 4.86 -5.79
C ILE A 57 2.45 5.42 -4.38
N TYR A 58 1.89 6.62 -4.26
CA TYR A 58 1.66 7.30 -2.99
C TYR A 58 0.20 7.73 -2.89
N LEU A 59 -0.44 7.40 -1.78
CA LEU A 59 -1.74 7.95 -1.40
C LEU A 59 -1.57 8.79 -0.13
N TYR A 60 -1.95 10.05 -0.18
CA TYR A 60 -1.89 10.97 0.94
C TYR A 60 -3.29 11.18 1.50
N ALA A 61 -3.43 10.98 2.82
CA ALA A 61 -4.66 11.32 3.51
C ALA A 61 -4.98 12.82 3.38
N PRO A 62 -6.26 13.21 3.41
CA PRO A 62 -6.67 14.61 3.25
C PRO A 62 -6.44 15.47 4.51
N PHE A 63 -5.77 14.92 5.51
CA PHE A 63 -5.47 15.59 6.79
C PHE A 63 -4.08 15.21 7.30
N TYR A 64 -3.61 15.96 8.29
CA TYR A 64 -2.33 15.75 8.97
C TYR A 64 -2.58 15.28 10.39
N ALA A 65 -1.75 14.40 10.90
CA ALA A 65 -1.78 14.06 12.31
C ALA A 65 -1.35 15.26 13.16
N LEU A 66 -2.01 15.46 14.28
CA LEU A 66 -1.58 16.46 15.26
C LEU A 66 -0.16 16.13 15.76
N SER A 67 0.66 17.14 16.00
CA SER A 67 2.05 16.96 16.44
C SER A 67 2.15 16.12 17.73
N THR A 68 1.17 16.25 18.62
CA THR A 68 1.07 15.46 19.86
C THR A 68 0.67 14.01 19.64
N LYS A 69 0.21 13.65 18.44
CA LYS A 69 -0.30 12.32 18.08
C LYS A 69 0.63 11.52 17.18
N LEU A 70 1.79 12.07 16.82
CA LEU A 70 2.73 11.40 15.91
C LEU A 70 3.19 10.03 16.43
N THR A 71 3.42 9.91 17.73
CA THR A 71 3.81 8.64 18.36
C THR A 71 2.68 7.62 18.32
N ASP A 72 1.46 8.03 18.67
CA ASP A 72 0.28 7.15 18.57
C ASP A 72 0.06 6.69 17.11
N CYS A 73 0.15 7.62 16.14
CA CYS A 73 0.07 7.28 14.72
C CYS A 73 1.14 6.26 14.32
N ALA A 74 2.39 6.44 14.76
CA ALA A 74 3.47 5.49 14.45
C ALA A 74 3.18 4.08 15.00
N ILE A 75 2.63 3.99 16.20
CA ILE A 75 2.23 2.70 16.82
C ILE A 75 1.10 2.06 16.02
N LEU A 76 0.04 2.81 15.69
CA LEU A 76 -1.08 2.30 14.87
C LEU A 76 -0.60 1.87 13.49
N PHE A 77 0.22 2.69 12.82
CA PHE A 77 0.73 2.37 11.48
C PHE A 77 1.63 1.14 11.48
N ASN A 78 2.43 0.93 12.52
CA ASN A 78 3.17 -0.31 12.67
C ASN A 78 2.23 -1.52 12.74
N HIS A 79 1.15 -1.43 13.52
CA HIS A 79 0.14 -2.49 13.58
C HIS A 79 -0.51 -2.73 12.22
N ILE A 80 -0.98 -1.69 11.52
CA ILE A 80 -1.58 -1.80 10.18
C ILE A 80 -0.60 -2.45 9.20
N ASN A 81 0.67 -2.03 9.22
CA ASN A 81 1.70 -2.55 8.32
C ASN A 81 2.02 -4.04 8.59
N THR A 82 1.87 -4.53 9.82
CA THR A 82 2.02 -5.98 10.11
C THR A 82 0.87 -6.81 9.54
N CYS A 83 -0.29 -6.22 9.34
CA CYS A 83 -1.46 -6.87 8.73
C CYS A 83 -1.48 -6.72 7.19
N SER A 84 -0.57 -5.93 6.61
CA SER A 84 -0.51 -5.65 5.17
C SER A 84 0.65 -6.37 4.50
N ASN A 85 0.37 -7.07 3.40
CA ASN A 85 1.42 -7.72 2.61
C ASN A 85 2.10 -6.77 1.61
N TRP A 86 1.50 -5.60 1.33
CA TRP A 86 1.91 -4.72 0.24
C TRP A 86 1.90 -3.26 0.67
N GLY A 87 3.00 -2.58 0.40
CA GLY A 87 3.15 -1.17 0.74
C GLY A 87 3.24 -0.91 2.24
N SER A 88 3.26 0.36 2.61
CA SER A 88 3.30 0.76 4.02
C SER A 88 2.68 2.14 4.24
N ILE A 89 1.97 2.30 5.35
CA ILE A 89 1.47 3.60 5.82
C ILE A 89 2.44 4.20 6.82
N THR A 90 2.70 5.50 6.72
CA THR A 90 3.63 6.24 7.58
C THR A 90 3.21 7.70 7.74
N CYS A 91 3.70 8.37 8.78
CA CYS A 91 3.84 9.83 8.72
C CYS A 91 5.08 10.16 7.88
N LYS A 92 4.91 10.97 6.84
CA LYS A 92 5.98 11.34 5.91
C LYS A 92 7.04 12.21 6.57
N ASP A 93 6.60 13.11 7.44
CA ASP A 93 7.43 14.14 8.02
C ASP A 93 6.91 14.58 9.41
N GLU A 94 7.65 15.46 10.07
CA GLU A 94 7.29 16.01 11.38
C GLU A 94 6.01 16.85 11.37
N LYS A 95 5.51 17.24 10.20
CA LYS A 95 4.24 17.95 10.05
C LYS A 95 3.04 17.00 10.13
N GLY A 96 3.30 15.68 10.15
CA GLY A 96 2.25 14.68 10.31
C GLY A 96 1.50 14.32 9.04
N ALA A 97 2.07 14.56 7.86
CA ALA A 97 1.47 14.13 6.60
C ALA A 97 1.37 12.59 6.55
N ILE A 98 0.15 12.07 6.57
CA ILE A 98 -0.11 10.63 6.53
C ILE A 98 -0.08 10.15 5.09
N ARG A 99 0.73 9.12 4.84
CA ARG A 99 0.96 8.61 3.49
C ARG A 99 1.09 7.10 3.49
N TRP A 100 0.35 6.43 2.60
CA TRP A 100 0.68 5.08 2.16
C TRP A 100 1.62 5.13 0.96
N ARG A 101 2.57 4.21 0.90
CA ARG A 101 3.55 4.08 -0.19
C ARG A 101 3.71 2.64 -0.60
N HIS A 102 3.75 2.40 -1.90
CA HIS A 102 4.17 1.15 -2.51
C HIS A 102 5.19 1.41 -3.62
N SER A 103 6.23 0.60 -3.70
CA SER A 103 7.24 0.66 -4.76
C SER A 103 7.37 -0.72 -5.38
N ILE A 104 7.28 -0.77 -6.70
CA ILE A 104 7.29 -2.00 -7.47
C ILE A 104 8.46 -1.93 -8.45
N ASP A 105 9.29 -2.95 -8.42
CA ASP A 105 10.37 -3.17 -9.38
C ASP A 105 9.83 -4.07 -10.49
N PHE A 106 9.93 -3.59 -11.73
CA PHE A 106 9.50 -4.27 -12.95
C PHE A 106 10.69 -4.70 -13.80
N GLU A 107 11.92 -4.69 -13.26
CA GLU A 107 13.11 -5.10 -14.00
C GLU A 107 12.89 -6.48 -14.66
N GLY A 108 13.09 -6.53 -15.98
CA GLY A 108 12.91 -7.74 -16.76
C GLY A 108 11.45 -8.18 -16.98
N THR A 109 10.46 -7.36 -16.61
CA THR A 109 9.03 -7.64 -16.80
C THR A 109 8.33 -6.52 -17.58
N ASP A 110 7.18 -6.84 -18.19
CA ASP A 110 6.32 -5.85 -18.85
C ASP A 110 4.97 -5.80 -18.11
N PRO A 111 4.76 -4.83 -17.18
CA PRO A 111 3.55 -4.79 -16.37
C PRO A 111 2.31 -4.55 -17.23
N SER A 112 1.23 -5.26 -16.91
CA SER A 112 -0.08 -4.99 -17.47
C SER A 112 -0.73 -3.78 -16.77
N ILE A 113 -1.75 -3.18 -17.39
CA ILE A 113 -2.61 -2.16 -16.76
C ILE A 113 -3.21 -2.72 -15.46
N ALA A 114 -3.68 -3.96 -15.48
CA ALA A 114 -4.23 -4.62 -14.29
C ALA A 114 -3.22 -4.75 -13.13
N THR A 115 -1.91 -4.85 -13.42
CA THR A 115 -0.88 -4.87 -12.38
C THR A 115 -0.78 -3.52 -11.66
N ILE A 116 -0.87 -2.41 -12.40
CA ILE A 116 -0.87 -1.05 -11.85
C ILE A 116 -2.14 -0.81 -11.04
N ASP A 117 -3.29 -1.22 -11.59
CA ASP A 117 -4.59 -1.10 -10.95
C ASP A 117 -4.64 -1.87 -9.61
N ASN A 118 -4.23 -3.11 -9.61
CA ASN A 118 -4.15 -3.92 -8.38
C ASN A 118 -3.25 -3.27 -7.33
N ALA A 119 -2.09 -2.75 -7.75
CA ALA A 119 -1.16 -2.09 -6.84
C ALA A 119 -1.73 -0.81 -6.23
N PHE A 120 -2.47 0.00 -7.01
CA PHE A 120 -3.18 1.17 -6.53
C PHE A 120 -4.30 0.79 -5.54
N ASN A 121 -5.11 -0.20 -5.92
CA ASN A 121 -6.26 -0.65 -5.12
C ASN A 121 -5.86 -1.18 -3.74
N VAL A 122 -4.66 -1.73 -3.56
CA VAL A 122 -4.16 -2.13 -2.23
C VAL A 122 -4.12 -0.94 -1.28
N GLY A 123 -3.59 0.21 -1.72
CA GLY A 123 -3.52 1.42 -0.89
C GLY A 123 -4.89 2.05 -0.66
N ALA A 124 -5.75 2.07 -1.69
CA ALA A 124 -7.10 2.57 -1.58
C ALA A 124 -7.93 1.75 -0.58
N ASN A 125 -7.88 0.41 -0.68
CA ASN A 125 -8.55 -0.50 0.23
C ASN A 125 -8.03 -0.41 1.67
N LEU A 126 -6.71 -0.18 1.85
CA LEU A 126 -6.15 0.04 3.18
C LEU A 126 -6.78 1.27 3.84
N PHE A 127 -6.84 2.39 3.13
CA PHE A 127 -7.50 3.58 3.66
C PHE A 127 -9.01 3.42 3.79
N GLU A 128 -9.69 2.72 2.86
CA GLU A 128 -11.11 2.42 2.99
C GLU A 128 -11.42 1.66 4.28
N HIS A 129 -10.55 0.70 4.63
CA HIS A 129 -10.70 -0.14 5.82
C HIS A 129 -10.34 0.60 7.12
N TRP A 130 -9.22 1.32 7.14
CA TRP A 130 -8.65 1.92 8.36
C TRP A 130 -8.90 3.42 8.53
N PHE A 131 -9.75 4.02 7.71
CA PHE A 131 -9.91 5.48 7.68
C PHE A 131 -10.38 6.04 9.03
N GLU A 132 -11.35 5.40 9.67
CA GLU A 132 -11.96 5.86 10.91
C GLU A 132 -10.96 5.77 12.07
N GLU A 133 -10.23 4.67 12.18
CA GLU A 133 -9.20 4.44 13.19
C GLU A 133 -8.03 5.41 13.03
N ILE A 134 -7.55 5.58 11.79
CA ILE A 134 -6.48 6.52 11.47
C ILE A 134 -6.91 7.95 11.83
N THR A 135 -8.12 8.35 11.46
CA THR A 135 -8.65 9.69 11.74
C THR A 135 -8.80 9.90 13.23
N SER A 136 -9.36 8.92 13.94
CA SER A 136 -9.56 8.97 15.38
C SER A 136 -8.22 9.16 16.13
N VAL A 137 -7.22 8.33 15.81
CA VAL A 137 -5.90 8.44 16.47
C VAL A 137 -5.17 9.72 16.07
N ALA A 138 -5.26 10.14 14.80
CA ALA A 138 -4.52 11.29 14.31
C ALA A 138 -5.06 12.64 14.82
N LEU A 139 -6.37 12.77 15.04
CA LEU A 139 -7.04 14.04 15.25
C LEU A 139 -7.74 14.18 16.61
N THR A 140 -7.86 13.08 17.39
CA THR A 140 -8.58 13.12 18.69
C THR A 140 -7.69 12.66 19.85
N GLN A 141 -8.29 12.50 21.04
CA GLN A 141 -7.59 11.97 22.21
C GLN A 141 -7.44 10.45 22.20
N THR A 142 -8.10 9.74 21.27
CA THR A 142 -8.00 8.28 21.14
C THR A 142 -6.56 7.84 20.93
N THR A 143 -6.14 6.82 21.66
CA THR A 143 -4.78 6.26 21.55
C THR A 143 -4.74 5.07 20.58
N ALA A 144 -3.59 4.83 19.98
CA ALA A 144 -3.37 3.63 19.17
C ALA A 144 -3.62 2.34 19.95
N LYS A 145 -3.26 2.34 21.25
CA LYS A 145 -3.43 1.18 22.11
C LYS A 145 -4.91 0.80 22.32
N GLU A 146 -5.78 1.79 22.44
CA GLU A 146 -7.23 1.57 22.54
C GLU A 146 -7.79 0.97 21.25
N ILE A 147 -7.41 1.51 20.08
CA ILE A 147 -7.84 0.98 18.79
C ILE A 147 -7.36 -0.46 18.58
N ILE A 148 -6.08 -0.73 18.81
CA ILE A 148 -5.49 -2.07 18.64
C ILE A 148 -6.18 -3.09 19.58
N ALA A 149 -6.50 -2.69 20.82
CA ALA A 149 -7.21 -3.55 21.76
C ALA A 149 -8.64 -3.86 21.26
N GLN A 150 -9.34 -2.90 20.65
CA GLN A 150 -10.66 -3.11 20.05
C GLN A 150 -10.59 -4.07 18.85
N CYS A 151 -9.61 -3.89 17.95
CA CYS A 151 -9.40 -4.79 16.81
C CYS A 151 -9.15 -6.23 17.27
N ASN A 152 -8.29 -6.42 18.26
CA ASN A 152 -7.98 -7.74 18.80
C ASN A 152 -9.19 -8.40 19.52
N ALA A 153 -10.11 -7.62 20.11
CA ALA A 153 -11.29 -8.13 20.76
C ALA A 153 -12.39 -8.55 19.76
N THR A 154 -12.38 -7.98 18.55
CA THR A 154 -13.34 -8.32 17.48
C THR A 154 -12.84 -9.44 16.56
N SER A 155 -11.56 -9.72 16.56
CA SER A 155 -11.00 -10.90 15.91
C SER A 155 -11.35 -12.11 16.76
N GLU A 156 -12.20 -13.01 16.26
CA GLU A 156 -12.32 -14.33 16.88
C GLU A 156 -10.91 -14.95 16.92
N PRO A 157 -10.56 -15.67 18.00
CA PRO A 157 -9.29 -16.36 18.02
C PRO A 157 -9.29 -17.33 16.83
N GLU A 158 -8.50 -17.03 15.80
CA GLU A 158 -8.11 -18.07 14.85
C GLU A 158 -7.51 -19.19 15.72
N ASP A 159 -8.10 -20.37 15.67
CA ASP A 159 -7.50 -21.57 16.27
C ASP A 159 -6.12 -21.70 15.60
N ILE A 160 -5.11 -21.12 16.23
CA ILE A 160 -3.71 -21.37 15.90
C ILE A 160 -3.53 -22.85 16.25
N GLU A 161 -3.77 -23.73 15.27
CA GLU A 161 -3.31 -25.12 15.40
C GLU A 161 -1.84 -25.02 15.75
N GLU A 162 -1.54 -25.40 16.99
CA GLU A 162 -0.19 -25.41 17.53
C GLU A 162 0.68 -26.16 16.52
N PHE A 163 1.61 -25.43 15.86
CA PHE A 163 2.45 -26.03 14.82
C PHE A 163 3.34 -27.07 15.49
N ASP A 164 2.87 -28.31 15.52
CA ASP A 164 3.62 -29.44 16.07
C ASP A 164 4.82 -29.70 15.15
N VAL A 165 5.98 -29.15 15.53
CA VAL A 165 7.26 -29.32 14.85
C VAL A 165 7.67 -30.78 14.67
N ASN A 166 7.00 -31.72 15.36
CA ASN A 166 7.26 -33.15 15.26
C ASN A 166 6.37 -33.86 14.22
N LYS A 167 5.36 -33.18 13.65
CA LYS A 167 4.57 -33.71 12.53
C LYS A 167 5.30 -33.49 11.22
N THR A 168 6.01 -34.51 10.76
CA THR A 168 6.54 -34.55 9.40
C THR A 168 5.39 -34.38 8.39
N PRO A 169 5.46 -33.43 7.41
CA PRO A 169 4.45 -33.28 6.41
C PRO A 169 4.30 -34.58 5.61
N LYS A 170 3.15 -35.22 5.68
CA LYS A 170 2.82 -36.33 4.78
C LYS A 170 2.61 -35.75 3.40
N GLY A 171 3.56 -36.01 2.49
CA GLY A 171 3.32 -35.82 1.06
C GLY A 171 4.32 -34.94 0.31
N CYS A 172 5.58 -35.29 0.35
CA CYS A 172 6.49 -34.96 -0.75
C CYS A 172 7.14 -36.27 -1.24
N GLN A 173 6.38 -37.09 -1.96
CA GLN A 173 6.96 -38.16 -2.75
C GLN A 173 7.57 -37.52 -4.00
N LEU A 174 8.90 -37.35 -3.97
CA LEU A 174 9.70 -37.09 -5.16
C LEU A 174 9.52 -38.29 -6.12
N ALA A 175 8.78 -38.07 -7.20
CA ALA A 175 8.72 -39.03 -8.29
C ALA A 175 10.11 -39.15 -8.90
N SER A 176 10.80 -40.24 -8.63
CA SER A 176 12.03 -40.62 -9.30
C SER A 176 11.70 -40.94 -10.78
N LYS A 177 12.02 -40.03 -11.68
CA LYS A 177 12.08 -40.35 -13.10
C LYS A 177 13.34 -41.18 -13.36
N THR A 178 13.17 -42.48 -13.51
CA THR A 178 14.17 -43.35 -14.08
C THR A 178 14.26 -43.05 -15.58
N VAL A 179 15.43 -42.57 -16.01
CA VAL A 179 15.76 -42.41 -17.44
C VAL A 179 16.27 -43.77 -17.93
N HIS A 180 15.62 -44.32 -18.92
CA HIS A 180 16.15 -45.36 -19.80
C HIS A 180 16.54 -44.75 -21.12
#